data_26292632ceaeee1c2d9fa23a40108f65
#
_entry.id   26292632ceaeee1c2d9fa23a40108f65
#
_cell.length_a   1.000
_cell.length_b   1.000
_cell.length_c   1.000
_cell.angle_alpha   90.00
_cell.angle_beta   90.00
_cell.angle_gamma   90.00
#
_symmetry.space_group_name_H-M   'P 1'
#
loop_
_entity.id
_entity.type
_entity.pdbx_description
1 polymer ?
#
loop_
_entity_poly.entity_id
_entity_poly.type
_entity_poly.pdbx_seq_one_letter_code
_entity_poly.pdbx_strand_id
1 'polypeptide(L)'
;IQPGVDMLDPMKSERLGPHAVVEKFGVPPEQLGEVLGLMGDTADNVPGVPGIGPKTAAKLVNEFGTVEQVLAAAPSMKKSKMQENLLTYAEQARLSRVLVTLKEDCTLPDPLDDLLLKEIPEPPLRAFLEHHGFASLLKKLGGGASPDHQTMKLIRTEAKAAPAAPAAEPV
;
A
#
# COMPACT_ATOMS: atom_id res chain seq x y z
N ILE A 1 -0.47 -5.41 -7.59
CA ILE A 1 -0.13 -5.68 -9.00
C ILE A 1 -1.02 -6.80 -9.51
N GLN A 2 -1.69 -6.57 -10.63
CA GLN A 2 -2.58 -7.53 -11.27
C GLN A 2 -2.64 -7.23 -12.78
N PRO A 3 -3.26 -8.05 -13.63
CA PRO A 3 -3.39 -7.73 -15.05
C PRO A 3 -3.98 -6.33 -15.27
N GLY A 4 -3.24 -5.47 -15.98
CA GLY A 4 -3.60 -4.07 -16.23
C GLY A 4 -3.30 -3.08 -15.09
N VAL A 5 -2.74 -3.53 -13.96
CA VAL A 5 -2.37 -2.68 -12.82
C VAL A 5 -0.92 -2.93 -12.42
N ASP A 6 -0.06 -1.97 -12.74
CA ASP A 6 1.36 -1.99 -12.38
C ASP A 6 1.63 -1.05 -11.19
N MET A 7 2.71 -1.29 -10.47
CA MET A 7 3.24 -0.37 -9.48
C MET A 7 4.30 0.53 -10.15
N LEU A 8 4.25 1.83 -9.88
CA LEU A 8 5.31 2.76 -10.28
C LEU A 8 6.18 3.09 -9.06
N ASP A 9 7.48 2.79 -9.14
CA ASP A 9 8.48 3.31 -8.20
C ASP A 9 8.87 4.74 -8.62
N PRO A 10 8.42 5.79 -7.91
CA PRO A 10 8.68 7.16 -8.32
C PRO A 10 10.15 7.58 -8.16
N MET A 11 10.91 6.91 -7.29
CA MET A 11 12.31 7.22 -7.03
C MET A 11 13.20 6.73 -8.17
N LYS A 12 12.86 5.59 -8.75
CA LYS A 12 13.59 4.99 -9.87
C LYS A 12 12.93 5.25 -11.22
N SER A 13 11.69 5.79 -11.23
CA SER A 13 10.86 5.91 -12.42
C SER A 13 10.64 4.55 -13.11
N GLU A 14 10.59 3.48 -12.34
CA GLU A 14 10.50 2.10 -12.82
C GLU A 14 9.07 1.57 -12.67
N ARG A 15 8.56 0.96 -13.73
CA ARG A 15 7.29 0.22 -13.71
C ARG A 15 7.53 -1.21 -13.31
N LEU A 16 6.83 -1.67 -12.27
CA LEU A 16 6.92 -3.01 -11.73
C LEU A 16 5.60 -3.74 -12.01
N GLY A 17 5.64 -4.62 -13.00
CA GLY A 17 4.53 -5.50 -13.34
C GLY A 17 4.62 -6.87 -12.64
N PRO A 18 3.76 -7.85 -13.01
CA PRO A 18 3.75 -9.18 -12.40
C PRO A 18 5.10 -9.91 -12.43
N HIS A 19 5.88 -9.72 -13.49
CA HIS A 19 7.20 -10.34 -13.63
C HIS A 19 8.17 -9.91 -12.52
N ALA A 20 8.15 -8.62 -12.16
CA ALA A 20 9.01 -8.10 -11.09
C ALA A 20 8.67 -8.72 -9.71
N VAL A 21 7.39 -9.08 -9.49
CA VAL A 21 6.97 -9.79 -8.27
C VAL A 21 7.55 -11.20 -8.25
N VAL A 22 7.45 -11.93 -9.37
CA VAL A 22 8.01 -13.28 -9.48
C VAL A 22 9.53 -13.26 -9.28
N GLU A 23 10.23 -12.31 -9.89
CA GLU A 23 11.68 -12.17 -9.74
C GLU A 23 12.09 -11.87 -8.29
N LYS A 24 11.35 -11.00 -7.62
CA LYS A 24 11.67 -10.56 -6.25
C LYS A 24 11.26 -11.57 -5.18
N PHE A 25 10.07 -12.18 -5.32
CA PHE A 25 9.44 -12.99 -4.27
C PHE A 25 9.34 -14.48 -4.62
N GLY A 26 9.60 -14.88 -5.85
CA GLY A 26 9.56 -16.27 -6.29
C GLY A 26 8.16 -16.84 -6.49
N VAL A 27 7.12 -16.01 -6.41
CA VAL A 27 5.71 -16.38 -6.60
C VAL A 27 4.97 -15.29 -7.42
N PRO A 28 3.89 -15.61 -8.11
CA PRO A 28 3.08 -14.60 -8.78
C PRO A 28 2.35 -13.69 -7.78
N PRO A 29 1.88 -12.50 -8.21
CA PRO A 29 1.26 -11.49 -7.33
C PRO A 29 0.13 -12.04 -6.44
N GLU A 30 -0.71 -12.88 -6.98
CA GLU A 30 -1.87 -13.48 -6.29
C GLU A 30 -1.47 -14.40 -5.12
N GLN A 31 -0.25 -14.90 -5.11
CA GLN A 31 0.30 -15.76 -4.05
C GLN A 31 1.18 -14.99 -3.05
N LEU A 32 1.44 -13.70 -3.29
CA LEU A 32 2.31 -12.92 -2.41
C LEU A 32 1.78 -12.84 -0.98
N GLY A 33 0.46 -12.72 -0.81
CA GLY A 33 -0.16 -12.74 0.52
C GLY A 33 0.07 -14.03 1.30
N GLU A 34 0.15 -15.18 0.61
CA GLU A 34 0.47 -16.47 1.24
C GLU A 34 1.93 -16.50 1.72
N VAL A 35 2.85 -15.98 0.91
CA VAL A 35 4.27 -15.86 1.28
C VAL A 35 4.44 -14.95 2.50
N LEU A 36 3.79 -13.77 2.50
CA LEU A 36 3.82 -12.82 3.62
C LEU A 36 3.17 -13.40 4.89
N GLY A 37 2.10 -14.17 4.75
CA GLY A 37 1.47 -14.87 5.87
C GLY A 37 2.40 -15.86 6.59
N LEU A 38 3.26 -16.55 5.83
CA LEU A 38 4.25 -17.47 6.38
C LEU A 38 5.50 -16.79 6.91
N MET A 39 6.09 -15.84 6.15
CA MET A 39 7.34 -15.20 6.55
C MET A 39 7.15 -14.02 7.52
N GLY A 40 5.95 -13.45 7.56
CA GLY A 40 5.68 -12.20 8.25
C GLY A 40 6.14 -10.96 7.48
N ASP A 41 5.86 -9.80 8.06
CA ASP A 41 6.35 -8.50 7.62
C ASP A 41 6.70 -7.63 8.83
N THR A 42 7.97 -7.38 9.03
CA THR A 42 8.45 -6.60 10.18
C THR A 42 8.12 -5.12 10.06
N ALA A 43 7.94 -4.59 8.85
CA ALA A 43 7.56 -3.20 8.65
C ALA A 43 6.14 -2.94 9.14
N ASP A 44 5.24 -3.90 8.91
CA ASP A 44 3.83 -3.83 9.29
C ASP A 44 3.51 -4.62 10.58
N ASN A 45 4.55 -5.07 11.30
CA ASN A 45 4.43 -5.84 12.53
C ASN A 45 3.61 -7.14 12.36
N VAL A 46 3.69 -7.78 11.20
CA VAL A 46 3.07 -9.08 10.94
C VAL A 46 4.03 -10.19 11.38
N PRO A 47 3.64 -11.08 12.32
CA PRO A 47 4.60 -11.97 12.97
C PRO A 47 5.12 -13.11 12.10
N GLY A 48 4.30 -13.66 11.18
CA GLY A 48 4.67 -14.85 10.40
C GLY A 48 4.93 -16.10 11.25
N VAL A 49 5.65 -17.06 10.69
CA VAL A 49 6.10 -18.27 11.38
C VAL A 49 7.59 -18.14 11.68
N PRO A 50 8.03 -18.25 12.94
CA PRO A 50 9.45 -18.15 13.31
C PRO A 50 10.34 -19.10 12.49
N GLY A 51 11.45 -18.55 11.94
CA GLY A 51 12.40 -19.32 11.15
C GLY A 51 11.98 -19.58 9.70
N ILE A 52 10.85 -19.09 9.24
CA ILE A 52 10.45 -19.12 7.83
C ILE A 52 10.76 -17.78 7.21
N GLY A 53 11.80 -17.72 6.40
CA GLY A 53 12.17 -16.54 5.61
C GLY A 53 11.57 -16.59 4.19
N PRO A 54 11.79 -15.53 3.39
CA PRO A 54 11.14 -15.36 2.08
C PRO A 54 11.38 -16.54 1.12
N LYS A 55 12.60 -17.06 1.03
CA LYS A 55 12.90 -18.19 0.15
C LYS A 55 12.18 -19.49 0.57
N THR A 56 12.08 -19.73 1.88
CA THR A 56 11.39 -20.91 2.41
C THR A 56 9.88 -20.77 2.24
N ALA A 57 9.32 -19.59 2.52
CA ALA A 57 7.92 -19.30 2.33
C ALA A 57 7.51 -19.45 0.85
N ALA A 58 8.27 -18.85 -0.08
CA ALA A 58 8.02 -19.00 -1.51
C ALA A 58 8.08 -20.47 -1.97
N LYS A 59 9.05 -21.25 -1.48
CA LYS A 59 9.13 -22.69 -1.79
C LYS A 59 7.90 -23.44 -1.30
N LEU A 60 7.47 -23.21 -0.06
CA LEU A 60 6.28 -23.85 0.51
C LEU A 60 5.01 -23.47 -0.25
N VAL A 61 4.85 -22.19 -0.60
CA VAL A 61 3.69 -21.72 -1.36
C VAL A 61 3.68 -22.30 -2.78
N ASN A 62 4.83 -22.36 -3.46
CA ASN A 62 4.92 -22.97 -4.78
C ASN A 62 4.62 -24.50 -4.76
N GLU A 63 4.95 -25.18 -3.66
CA GLU A 63 4.75 -26.63 -3.52
C GLU A 63 3.32 -26.97 -3.09
N PHE A 64 2.76 -26.22 -2.14
CA PHE A 64 1.47 -26.55 -1.50
C PHE A 64 0.34 -25.58 -1.83
N GLY A 65 0.63 -24.37 -2.29
CA GLY A 65 -0.36 -23.36 -2.69
C GLY A 65 -0.62 -22.31 -1.62
N THR A 66 -1.53 -22.57 -0.66
CA THR A 66 -1.95 -21.62 0.36
C THR A 66 -1.35 -21.91 1.74
N VAL A 67 -1.40 -20.93 2.65
CA VAL A 67 -1.01 -21.12 4.06
C VAL A 67 -1.73 -22.33 4.67
N GLU A 68 -3.03 -22.47 4.42
CA GLU A 68 -3.81 -23.59 4.96
C GLU A 68 -3.33 -24.96 4.41
N GLN A 69 -2.98 -25.01 3.13
CA GLN A 69 -2.46 -26.24 2.52
C GLN A 69 -1.07 -26.59 3.04
N VAL A 70 -0.21 -25.57 3.26
CA VAL A 70 1.09 -25.75 3.92
C VAL A 70 0.92 -26.30 5.32
N LEU A 71 0.01 -25.73 6.12
CA LEU A 71 -0.27 -26.18 7.50
C LEU A 71 -0.87 -27.58 7.51
N ALA A 72 -1.76 -27.90 6.58
CA ALA A 72 -2.33 -29.24 6.45
C ALA A 72 -1.27 -30.31 6.07
N ALA A 73 -0.28 -29.95 5.27
CA ALA A 73 0.82 -30.82 4.89
C ALA A 73 1.90 -30.97 5.99
N ALA A 74 2.01 -30.00 6.90
CA ALA A 74 3.04 -29.94 7.93
C ALA A 74 3.21 -31.24 8.74
N PRO A 75 2.14 -31.97 9.19
CA PRO A 75 2.30 -33.22 9.93
C PRO A 75 3.05 -34.32 9.16
N SER A 76 2.94 -34.35 7.83
CA SER A 76 3.57 -35.34 6.96
C SER A 76 4.96 -34.93 6.46
N MET A 77 5.40 -33.71 6.72
CA MET A 77 6.74 -33.25 6.34
C MET A 77 7.84 -33.96 7.12
N LYS A 78 9.05 -33.96 6.56
CA LYS A 78 10.23 -34.48 7.27
C LYS A 78 10.42 -33.70 8.58
N LYS A 79 10.64 -34.43 9.67
CA LYS A 79 10.92 -33.86 11.00
C LYS A 79 12.09 -32.87 10.91
N SER A 80 11.79 -31.63 11.30
CA SER A 80 12.73 -30.50 11.26
C SER A 80 12.21 -29.38 12.15
N LYS A 81 13.06 -28.40 12.46
CA LYS A 81 12.63 -27.20 13.21
C LYS A 81 11.57 -26.41 12.45
N MET A 82 11.63 -26.39 11.12
CA MET A 82 10.61 -25.77 10.28
C MET A 82 9.24 -26.45 10.46
N GLN A 83 9.18 -27.78 10.39
CA GLN A 83 7.95 -28.54 10.62
C GLN A 83 7.38 -28.25 12.01
N GLU A 84 8.21 -28.34 13.06
CA GLU A 84 7.81 -28.05 14.43
C GLU A 84 7.22 -26.65 14.55
N ASN A 85 7.85 -25.64 13.95
CA ASN A 85 7.38 -24.27 13.98
C ASN A 85 6.08 -24.08 13.20
N LEU A 86 5.90 -24.74 12.05
CA LEU A 86 4.63 -24.71 11.31
C LEU A 86 3.47 -25.28 12.16
N LEU A 87 3.71 -26.34 12.89
CA LEU A 87 2.71 -26.95 13.78
C LEU A 87 2.43 -26.07 15.01
N THR A 88 3.49 -25.54 15.62
CA THR A 88 3.37 -24.75 16.86
C THR A 88 2.71 -23.39 16.61
N TYR A 89 3.06 -22.74 15.49
CA TYR A 89 2.63 -21.37 15.17
C TYR A 89 1.55 -21.32 14.08
N ALA A 90 0.77 -22.41 13.92
CA ALA A 90 -0.27 -22.49 12.89
C ALA A 90 -1.27 -21.34 12.97
N GLU A 91 -1.80 -21.04 14.18
CA GLU A 91 -2.75 -19.93 14.38
C GLU A 91 -2.10 -18.55 14.09
N GLN A 92 -0.81 -18.41 14.42
CA GLN A 92 -0.09 -17.19 14.11
C GLN A 92 0.10 -17.00 12.60
N ALA A 93 0.32 -18.08 11.85
CA ALA A 93 0.37 -18.04 10.38
C ALA A 93 -0.99 -17.60 9.79
N ARG A 94 -2.10 -18.14 10.31
CA ARG A 94 -3.46 -17.75 9.91
C ARG A 94 -3.73 -16.27 10.18
N LEU A 95 -3.42 -15.84 11.40
CA LEU A 95 -3.53 -14.41 11.77
C LEU A 95 -2.69 -13.54 10.84
N SER A 96 -1.44 -13.93 10.58
CA SER A 96 -0.56 -13.20 9.67
C SER A 96 -1.13 -13.11 8.25
N ARG A 97 -1.74 -14.18 7.75
CA ARG A 97 -2.41 -14.18 6.44
C ARG A 97 -3.59 -13.21 6.38
N VAL A 98 -4.37 -13.13 7.46
CA VAL A 98 -5.45 -12.14 7.56
C VAL A 98 -4.90 -10.72 7.59
N LEU A 99 -3.87 -10.45 8.39
CA LEU A 99 -3.27 -9.11 8.53
C LEU A 99 -2.66 -8.57 7.23
N VAL A 100 -2.10 -9.42 6.37
CA VAL A 100 -1.54 -9.00 5.08
C VAL A 100 -2.58 -8.88 3.97
N THR A 101 -3.84 -9.25 4.23
CA THR A 101 -4.92 -9.11 3.27
C THR A 101 -5.38 -7.66 3.21
N LEU A 102 -5.24 -7.03 2.05
CA LEU A 102 -5.68 -5.65 1.85
C LEU A 102 -7.21 -5.57 1.88
N LYS A 103 -7.72 -4.51 2.50
CA LYS A 103 -9.14 -4.21 2.49
C LYS A 103 -9.53 -3.62 1.13
N GLU A 104 -10.46 -4.25 0.42
CA GLU A 104 -10.87 -3.86 -0.93
C GLU A 104 -12.20 -3.07 -0.97
N ASP A 105 -12.92 -3.03 0.14
CA ASP A 105 -14.24 -2.40 0.28
C ASP A 105 -14.20 -1.03 0.98
N CYS A 106 -13.07 -0.33 0.90
CA CYS A 106 -12.94 1.01 1.44
C CYS A 106 -13.80 2.00 0.63
N THR A 107 -14.55 2.85 1.34
CA THR A 107 -15.25 3.96 0.71
C THR A 107 -14.23 4.99 0.21
N LEU A 108 -14.27 5.28 -1.09
CA LEU A 108 -13.42 6.31 -1.68
C LEU A 108 -14.17 7.65 -1.69
N PRO A 109 -13.47 8.78 -1.41
CA PRO A 109 -14.08 10.11 -1.43
C PRO A 109 -14.53 10.51 -2.84
N ASP A 110 -13.78 10.10 -3.86
CA ASP A 110 -14.01 10.44 -5.26
C ASP A 110 -14.01 9.16 -6.12
N PRO A 111 -14.89 9.06 -7.11
CA PRO A 111 -14.85 7.97 -8.08
C PRO A 111 -13.61 8.08 -8.98
N LEU A 112 -13.19 6.94 -9.56
CA LEU A 112 -11.98 6.87 -10.39
C LEU A 112 -12.00 7.86 -11.57
N ASP A 113 -13.16 8.11 -12.15
CA ASP A 113 -13.33 9.03 -13.28
C ASP A 113 -13.03 10.49 -12.91
N ASP A 114 -13.17 10.87 -11.63
CA ASP A 114 -12.85 12.21 -11.15
C ASP A 114 -11.35 12.42 -10.93
N LEU A 115 -10.55 11.35 -10.96
CA LEU A 115 -9.09 11.40 -10.83
C LEU A 115 -8.38 11.71 -12.16
N LEU A 116 -9.11 12.03 -13.22
CA LEU A 116 -8.54 12.52 -14.47
C LEU A 116 -7.76 13.81 -14.23
N LEU A 117 -6.57 13.89 -14.82
CA LEU A 117 -5.75 15.10 -14.77
C LEU A 117 -6.51 16.28 -15.41
N LYS A 118 -6.86 17.26 -14.60
CA LYS A 118 -7.51 18.52 -15.02
C LYS A 118 -6.48 19.63 -15.00
N GLU A 119 -6.71 20.66 -15.80
CA GLU A 119 -5.90 21.88 -15.69
C GLU A 119 -6.05 22.45 -14.28
N ILE A 120 -4.92 22.83 -13.69
CA ILE A 120 -4.93 23.46 -12.37
C ILE A 120 -5.27 24.93 -12.56
N PRO A 121 -6.40 25.44 -12.02
CA PRO A 121 -6.76 26.84 -12.15
C PRO A 121 -5.66 27.74 -11.58
N GLU A 122 -5.19 28.71 -12.35
CA GLU A 122 -4.05 29.56 -11.96
C GLU A 122 -4.30 30.34 -10.64
N PRO A 123 -5.48 30.97 -10.42
CA PRO A 123 -5.68 31.75 -9.20
C PRO A 123 -5.50 30.95 -7.88
N PRO A 124 -6.13 29.79 -7.67
CA PRO A 124 -5.92 29.01 -6.45
C PRO A 124 -4.51 28.43 -6.36
N LEU A 125 -3.89 28.04 -7.48
CA LEU A 125 -2.50 27.59 -7.50
C LEU A 125 -1.55 28.71 -7.05
N ARG A 126 -1.71 29.91 -7.57
CA ARG A 126 -0.92 31.08 -7.19
C ARG A 126 -1.06 31.38 -5.70
N ALA A 127 -2.29 31.44 -5.20
CA ALA A 127 -2.56 31.68 -3.78
C ALA A 127 -1.90 30.62 -2.88
N PHE A 128 -1.95 29.35 -3.27
CA PHE A 128 -1.28 28.26 -2.57
C PHE A 128 0.24 28.46 -2.55
N LEU A 129 0.84 28.74 -3.68
CA LEU A 129 2.30 28.93 -3.80
C LEU A 129 2.80 30.15 -3.01
N GLU A 130 2.04 31.24 -3.01
CA GLU A 130 2.34 32.44 -2.20
C GLU A 130 2.23 32.14 -0.71
N HIS A 131 1.15 31.49 -0.29
CA HIS A 131 0.94 31.11 1.11
C HIS A 131 2.06 30.23 1.67
N HIS A 132 2.59 29.31 0.83
CA HIS A 132 3.64 28.38 1.23
C HIS A 132 5.07 28.85 0.89
N GLY A 133 5.24 30.07 0.33
CA GLY A 133 6.55 30.66 0.04
C GLY A 133 7.30 30.02 -1.12
N PHE A 134 6.62 29.39 -2.08
CA PHE A 134 7.25 28.75 -3.25
C PHE A 134 7.62 29.76 -4.35
N ALA A 135 8.51 30.71 -4.04
CA ALA A 135 8.87 31.82 -4.92
C ALA A 135 9.41 31.38 -6.30
N SER A 136 10.14 30.28 -6.39
CA SER A 136 10.67 29.74 -7.65
C SER A 136 9.57 29.22 -8.57
N LEU A 137 8.52 28.63 -8.02
CA LEU A 137 7.37 28.15 -8.78
C LEU A 137 6.47 29.30 -9.23
N LEU A 138 6.28 30.32 -8.39
CA LEU A 138 5.58 31.55 -8.76
C LEU A 138 6.19 32.26 -9.96
N LYS A 139 7.51 32.32 -10.03
CA LYS A 139 8.23 32.87 -11.22
C LYS A 139 7.96 32.06 -12.50
N LYS A 140 7.77 30.74 -12.41
CA LYS A 140 7.45 29.90 -13.56
C LYS A 140 6.01 30.08 -14.07
N LEU A 141 5.08 30.47 -13.19
CA LEU A 141 3.70 30.78 -13.58
C LEU A 141 3.54 32.12 -14.35
N GLY A 142 4.64 32.87 -14.51
CA GLY A 142 4.59 34.21 -15.11
C GLY A 142 4.09 35.27 -14.13
N GLY A 143 4.71 36.45 -14.13
CA GLY A 143 4.44 37.55 -13.21
C GLY A 143 3.08 38.25 -13.40
N GLY A 144 1.97 37.56 -13.29
CA GLY A 144 0.63 38.16 -13.23
C GLY A 144 0.32 38.66 -11.81
N ALA A 145 -0.53 39.66 -11.70
CA ALA A 145 -0.87 40.34 -10.43
C ALA A 145 -1.31 39.37 -9.32
N SER A 146 -0.89 39.66 -8.11
CA SER A 146 -1.30 38.96 -6.90
C SER A 146 -2.83 38.87 -6.79
N PRO A 147 -3.41 37.73 -6.34
CA PRO A 147 -4.84 37.64 -6.08
C PRO A 147 -5.21 38.65 -4.99
N ASP A 148 -6.36 39.33 -5.19
CA ASP A 148 -6.91 40.29 -4.26
C ASP A 148 -7.05 39.66 -2.85
N HIS A 149 -6.81 40.48 -1.83
CA HIS A 149 -6.89 40.07 -0.40
C HIS A 149 -8.23 39.43 -0.01
N GLN A 150 -9.29 39.71 -0.79
CA GLN A 150 -10.63 39.11 -0.62
C GLN A 150 -10.66 37.63 -1.05
N THR A 151 -9.94 37.23 -2.10
CA THR A 151 -9.83 35.84 -2.58
C THR A 151 -9.11 34.97 -1.54
N MET A 152 -8.05 35.48 -0.91
CA MET A 152 -7.33 34.83 0.19
C MET A 152 -8.22 34.61 1.42
N LYS A 153 -9.15 35.52 1.68
CA LYS A 153 -10.08 35.42 2.82
C LYS A 153 -11.15 34.36 2.58
N LEU A 154 -11.65 34.24 1.35
CA LEU A 154 -12.60 33.20 0.94
C LEU A 154 -11.99 31.79 1.04
N ILE A 155 -10.81 31.57 0.48
CA ILE A 155 -10.10 30.27 0.54
C ILE A 155 -9.83 29.85 2.00
N ARG A 156 -9.48 30.83 2.87
CA ARG A 156 -9.23 30.58 4.30
C ARG A 156 -10.52 30.25 5.07
N THR A 157 -11.66 30.76 4.63
CA THR A 157 -12.98 30.51 5.23
C THR A 157 -13.51 29.13 4.82
N GLU A 158 -13.34 28.73 3.57
CA GLU A 158 -13.72 27.41 3.06
C GLU A 158 -12.86 26.27 3.65
N ALA A 159 -11.54 26.48 3.77
CA ALA A 159 -10.65 25.53 4.43
C ALA A 159 -10.97 25.30 5.93
N LYS A 160 -11.57 26.33 6.59
CA LYS A 160 -12.01 26.25 7.99
C LYS A 160 -13.41 25.62 8.15
N ALA A 161 -14.18 25.57 7.07
CA ALA A 161 -15.54 25.01 7.04
C ALA A 161 -15.61 23.55 6.58
N ALA A 162 -14.48 22.94 6.17
CA ALA A 162 -14.43 21.52 5.85
C ALA A 162 -14.74 20.70 7.11
N PRO A 163 -15.74 19.79 7.08
CA PRO A 163 -16.06 18.98 8.25
C PRO A 163 -14.88 18.08 8.59
N ALA A 164 -14.51 18.05 9.87
CA ALA A 164 -13.53 17.12 10.39
C ALA A 164 -13.98 15.69 10.05
N ALA A 165 -13.07 14.87 9.53
CA ALA A 165 -13.33 13.46 9.28
C ALA A 165 -13.82 12.81 10.59
N PRO A 166 -14.84 11.92 10.53
CA PRO A 166 -15.33 11.24 11.73
C PRO A 166 -14.19 10.42 12.34
N ALA A 167 -14.01 10.59 13.65
CA ALA A 167 -13.06 9.79 14.42
C ALA A 167 -13.41 8.30 14.26
N ALA A 168 -12.42 7.49 13.92
CA ALA A 168 -12.58 6.04 13.91
C ALA A 168 -12.91 5.57 15.33
N GLU A 169 -14.04 4.89 15.49
CA GLU A 169 -14.38 4.22 16.75
C GLU A 169 -13.37 3.08 16.99
N PRO A 170 -12.88 2.91 18.22
CA PRO A 170 -12.00 1.79 18.54
C PRO A 170 -12.81 0.48 18.54
N VAL A 171 -12.30 -0.51 17.83
CA VAL A 171 -12.75 -1.90 17.85
C VAL A 171 -12.15 -2.63 19.04
#